data_23535ad9dc8be592710c35c5633c9f87
#
_entry.id   23535ad9dc8be592710c35c5633c9f87
#
_cell.length_a   1.000
_cell.length_b   1.000
_cell.length_c   1.000
_cell.angle_alpha   90.00
_cell.angle_beta   90.00
_cell.angle_gamma   90.00
#
_symmetry.space_group_name_H-M   'P 1'
#
loop_
_entity.id
_entity.type
_entity.pdbx_description
1 polymer ?
#
loop_
_entity_poly.entity_id
_entity_poly.type
_entity_poly.pdbx_seq_one_letter_code
_entity_poly.pdbx_strand_id
1 'polypeptide(L)'
;MLKTVYQKEYSEIMGLMYGVYVTTIRSMADPGVLHSIHPEHFFILDLQLFSEKGVFTNIYQCFDHFILPEAMQGENAWMNDKTRTKEDVTKTISFWNMPDILVITLKRFLPDGIRKIENLVDFPLDNLDLSRYIVGYNPNSYLYDLYGVCNHMGGTMGGHYTAYVKNDANIWMHYNDSSVEPIENPSQIVSPSAYCLFYRKKNKSV
;
A
#
# COMPACT_ATOMS: atom_id res chain seq x y z
N MET A 1 -4.49 -5.74 43.02
CA MET A 1 -5.06 -4.54 42.40
C MET A 1 -4.34 -4.14 41.11
N LEU A 2 -3.87 -5.09 40.28
CA LEU A 2 -3.15 -4.87 39.02
C LEU A 2 -3.74 -5.66 37.83
N LYS A 3 -4.93 -6.23 37.97
CA LYS A 3 -5.58 -7.02 36.92
C LYS A 3 -6.53 -6.24 36.00
N THR A 4 -6.73 -4.94 36.20
CA THR A 4 -7.75 -4.14 35.49
C THR A 4 -7.17 -3.14 34.48
N VAL A 5 -5.86 -3.08 34.27
CA VAL A 5 -5.23 -2.01 33.45
C VAL A 5 -5.00 -2.39 32.00
N TYR A 6 -5.19 -3.64 31.59
CA TYR A 6 -5.01 -4.08 30.21
C TYR A 6 -6.20 -4.88 29.68
N GLN A 7 -7.41 -4.33 29.78
CA GLN A 7 -8.45 -4.73 28.84
C GLN A 7 -8.09 -4.04 27.51
N LYS A 8 -7.37 -4.77 26.66
CA LYS A 8 -7.14 -4.37 25.27
C LYS A 8 -8.53 -4.41 24.62
N GLU A 9 -9.08 -3.23 24.31
CA GLU A 9 -10.28 -3.17 23.47
C GLU A 9 -9.90 -3.78 22.12
N TYR A 10 -10.47 -4.94 21.83
CA TYR A 10 -10.29 -5.61 20.55
C TYR A 10 -11.23 -4.96 19.54
N SER A 11 -10.66 -4.42 18.44
CA SER A 11 -11.43 -3.95 17.30
C SER A 11 -11.29 -4.93 16.15
N GLU A 12 -12.39 -5.53 15.72
CA GLU A 12 -12.41 -6.42 14.54
C GLU A 12 -11.95 -5.68 13.28
N ILE A 13 -12.32 -4.40 13.12
CA ILE A 13 -11.87 -3.55 12.01
C ILE A 13 -10.35 -3.42 12.01
N MET A 14 -9.76 -3.18 13.17
CA MET A 14 -8.29 -3.11 13.26
C MET A 14 -7.64 -4.45 12.92
N GLY A 15 -8.21 -5.57 13.37
CA GLY A 15 -7.71 -6.90 13.05
C GLY A 15 -7.75 -7.22 11.56
N LEU A 16 -8.80 -6.77 10.87
CA LEU A 16 -9.02 -7.05 9.45
C LEU A 16 -8.25 -6.11 8.51
N MET A 17 -8.18 -4.82 8.85
CA MET A 17 -7.80 -3.77 7.88
C MET A 17 -6.46 -3.09 8.18
N TYR A 18 -5.85 -3.31 9.35
CA TYR A 18 -4.58 -2.65 9.70
C TYR A 18 -3.40 -3.58 9.51
N GLY A 19 -2.42 -3.09 8.75
CA GLY A 19 -1.08 -3.67 8.68
C GLY A 19 -0.08 -2.88 9.54
N VAL A 20 1.13 -3.40 9.62
CA VAL A 20 2.25 -2.74 10.32
C VAL A 20 3.47 -2.76 9.41
N TYR A 21 4.07 -1.61 9.20
CA TYR A 21 5.42 -1.51 8.68
C TYR A 21 6.36 -0.94 9.76
N VAL A 22 7.64 -1.18 9.60
CA VAL A 22 8.68 -0.72 10.51
C VAL A 22 9.60 0.22 9.77
N THR A 23 9.67 1.46 10.25
CA THR A 23 10.64 2.45 9.80
C THR A 23 11.92 2.28 10.61
N THR A 24 13.05 2.11 9.93
CA THR A 24 14.37 1.96 10.55
C THR A 24 15.27 3.10 10.08
N ILE A 25 15.94 3.76 11.02
CA ILE A 25 16.91 4.84 10.77
C ILE A 25 18.31 4.34 11.16
N ARG A 26 19.21 4.30 10.19
CA ARG A 26 20.62 3.89 10.41
C ARG A 26 21.59 4.99 10.01
N SER A 27 22.71 5.10 10.73
CA SER A 27 23.79 6.02 10.34
C SER A 27 24.35 5.65 8.97
N MET A 28 24.64 6.66 8.15
CA MET A 28 25.33 6.46 6.89
C MET A 28 26.86 6.33 7.09
N ALA A 29 27.39 6.99 8.12
CA ALA A 29 28.82 6.88 8.47
C ALA A 29 29.18 5.50 9.01
N ASP A 30 28.27 4.87 9.76
CA ASP A 30 28.39 3.52 10.29
C ASP A 30 27.06 2.79 10.21
N PRO A 31 26.80 1.98 9.16
CA PRO A 31 25.56 1.25 8.99
C PRO A 31 25.22 0.26 10.11
N GLY A 32 26.21 -0.11 10.95
CA GLY A 32 26.00 -0.90 12.16
C GLY A 32 25.26 -0.13 13.26
N VAL A 33 25.32 1.21 13.24
CA VAL A 33 24.66 2.07 14.22
C VAL A 33 23.20 2.27 13.84
N LEU A 34 22.32 1.78 14.72
CA LEU A 34 20.88 1.93 14.63
C LEU A 34 20.43 3.10 15.52
N HIS A 35 19.86 4.13 14.93
CA HIS A 35 19.34 5.30 15.65
C HIS A 35 17.91 5.10 16.14
N SER A 36 17.04 4.53 15.28
CA SER A 36 15.62 4.36 15.59
C SER A 36 15.02 3.16 14.87
N ILE A 37 14.09 2.51 15.56
CA ILE A 37 13.12 1.55 14.99
C ILE A 37 11.74 2.01 15.43
N HIS A 38 10.86 2.27 14.47
CA HIS A 38 9.51 2.73 14.76
C HIS A 38 8.46 1.91 13.98
N PRO A 39 7.63 1.10 14.67
CA PRO A 39 6.50 0.43 14.04
C PRO A 39 5.35 1.41 13.84
N GLU A 40 4.75 1.38 12.67
CA GLU A 40 3.65 2.24 12.27
C GLU A 40 2.50 1.41 11.72
N HIS A 41 1.27 1.73 12.14
CA HIS A 41 0.08 1.11 11.58
C HIS A 41 -0.32 1.84 10.30
N PHE A 42 -0.77 1.06 9.32
CA PHE A 42 -1.39 1.60 8.12
C PHE A 42 -2.74 0.93 7.87
N PHE A 43 -3.67 1.69 7.32
CA PHE A 43 -5.00 1.25 6.91
C PHE A 43 -5.14 1.23 5.39
N ILE A 44 -4.57 2.23 4.72
CA ILE A 44 -4.48 2.35 3.28
C ILE A 44 -2.99 2.44 2.93
N LEU A 45 -2.59 1.73 1.89
CA LEU A 45 -1.24 1.79 1.38
C LEU A 45 -1.20 2.65 0.12
N ASP A 46 -0.60 3.83 0.24
CA ASP A 46 -0.46 4.77 -0.87
C ASP A 46 0.80 4.48 -1.68
N LEU A 47 0.65 3.94 -2.89
CA LEU A 47 1.77 3.59 -3.75
C LEU A 47 2.05 4.67 -4.79
N GLN A 48 3.29 5.13 -4.86
CA GLN A 48 3.76 6.01 -5.94
C GLN A 48 3.85 5.24 -7.26
N LEU A 49 3.58 5.94 -8.36
CA LEU A 49 3.55 5.36 -9.71
C LEU A 49 4.74 5.78 -10.56
N PHE A 50 5.69 6.49 -10.00
CA PHE A 50 6.87 6.97 -10.72
C PHE A 50 8.06 7.16 -9.79
N SER A 51 9.24 7.21 -10.40
CA SER A 51 10.50 7.64 -9.80
C SER A 51 11.22 8.57 -10.78
N GLU A 52 12.42 9.01 -10.43
CA GLU A 52 13.30 9.75 -11.35
C GLU A 52 13.61 8.96 -12.64
N LYS A 53 13.50 7.62 -12.60
CA LYS A 53 13.74 6.72 -13.75
C LYS A 53 12.54 6.56 -14.67
N GLY A 54 11.38 7.13 -14.30
CA GLY A 54 10.16 7.07 -15.10
C GLY A 54 8.97 6.48 -14.37
N VAL A 55 7.90 6.20 -15.14
CA VAL A 55 6.62 5.70 -14.63
C VAL A 55 6.67 4.18 -14.49
N PHE A 56 6.07 3.68 -13.43
CA PHE A 56 5.94 2.24 -13.19
C PHE A 56 4.81 1.63 -14.02
N THR A 57 5.01 0.41 -14.49
CA THR A 57 4.08 -0.31 -15.37
C THR A 57 3.36 -1.45 -14.66
N ASN A 58 3.79 -1.83 -13.45
CA ASN A 58 3.14 -2.86 -12.66
C ASN A 58 3.23 -2.56 -11.15
N ILE A 59 2.33 -3.17 -10.39
CA ILE A 59 2.19 -2.92 -8.96
C ILE A 59 3.43 -3.34 -8.15
N TYR A 60 4.17 -4.36 -8.60
CA TYR A 60 5.37 -4.80 -7.88
C TYR A 60 6.49 -3.75 -7.93
N GLN A 61 6.62 -3.01 -9.04
CA GLN A 61 7.55 -1.87 -9.10
C GLN A 61 7.17 -0.77 -8.10
N CYS A 62 5.88 -0.57 -7.87
CA CYS A 62 5.41 0.38 -6.86
C CYS A 62 5.77 -0.08 -5.44
N PHE A 63 5.61 -1.38 -5.13
CA PHE A 63 6.04 -1.94 -3.85
C PHE A 63 7.56 -1.91 -3.67
N ASP A 64 8.32 -2.26 -4.72
CA ASP A 64 9.79 -2.19 -4.70
C ASP A 64 10.26 -0.76 -4.41
N HIS A 65 9.61 0.24 -5.01
CA HIS A 65 9.90 1.65 -4.74
C HIS A 65 9.51 2.08 -3.32
N PHE A 66 8.40 1.57 -2.80
CA PHE A 66 7.93 1.91 -1.45
C PHE A 66 8.92 1.49 -0.35
N ILE A 67 9.58 0.35 -0.52
CA ILE A 67 10.56 -0.17 0.44
C ILE A 67 12.02 0.24 0.12
N LEU A 68 12.21 1.03 -0.96
CA LEU A 68 13.56 1.45 -1.36
C LEU A 68 14.19 2.30 -0.25
N PRO A 69 15.44 2.01 0.15
CA PRO A 69 16.14 2.83 1.13
C PRO A 69 16.26 4.29 0.67
N GLU A 70 15.93 5.21 1.55
CA GLU A 70 16.01 6.66 1.34
C GLU A 70 17.21 7.23 2.08
N ALA A 71 18.11 7.92 1.35
CA ALA A 71 19.21 8.67 1.95
C ALA A 71 18.70 10.05 2.39
N MET A 72 18.81 10.33 3.67
CA MET A 72 18.47 11.65 4.25
C MET A 72 19.78 12.36 4.60
N GLN A 73 20.17 13.33 3.75
CA GLN A 73 21.47 14.02 3.81
C GLN A 73 21.36 15.54 3.67
N GLY A 74 22.37 16.25 4.14
CA GLY A 74 22.48 17.69 3.98
C GLY A 74 21.32 18.46 4.62
N GLU A 75 20.56 19.22 3.82
CA GLU A 75 19.40 19.95 4.35
C GLU A 75 18.29 19.03 4.83
N ASN A 76 18.13 17.85 4.21
CA ASN A 76 17.17 16.82 4.59
C ASN A 76 17.72 15.81 5.61
N ALA A 77 18.92 16.05 6.19
CA ALA A 77 19.48 15.18 7.20
C ALA A 77 18.56 15.03 8.41
N TRP A 78 18.53 13.83 8.97
CA TRP A 78 17.65 13.46 10.07
C TRP A 78 18.06 14.16 11.37
N MET A 79 17.09 14.75 12.07
CA MET A 79 17.32 15.35 13.39
C MET A 79 17.36 14.27 14.46
N ASN A 80 18.51 14.10 15.07
CA ASN A 80 18.64 13.21 16.22
C ASN A 80 18.18 13.92 17.49
N ASP A 81 17.05 13.50 18.05
CA ASP A 81 16.47 14.12 19.25
C ASP A 81 17.34 13.99 20.50
N LYS A 82 18.23 12.99 20.54
CA LYS A 82 19.14 12.76 21.68
C LYS A 82 20.33 13.71 21.65
N THR A 83 20.95 13.88 20.48
CA THR A 83 22.14 14.74 20.31
C THR A 83 21.79 16.17 19.93
N ARG A 84 20.55 16.41 19.48
CA ARG A 84 20.07 17.69 18.94
C ARG A 84 20.85 18.16 17.71
N THR A 85 21.41 17.22 16.97
CA THR A 85 22.18 17.49 15.74
C THR A 85 21.53 16.80 14.56
N LYS A 86 21.74 17.38 13.35
CA LYS A 86 21.39 16.73 12.09
C LYS A 86 22.45 15.70 11.74
N GLU A 87 22.01 14.50 11.36
CA GLU A 87 22.87 13.38 10.99
C GLU A 87 22.45 12.79 9.66
N ASP A 88 23.42 12.44 8.82
CA ASP A 88 23.16 11.75 7.57
C ASP A 88 22.82 10.29 7.85
N VAL A 89 21.62 9.88 7.42
CA VAL A 89 21.07 8.57 7.72
C VAL A 89 20.44 7.90 6.50
N THR A 90 20.32 6.59 6.56
CA THR A 90 19.49 5.80 5.66
C THR A 90 18.20 5.41 6.37
N LYS A 91 17.07 5.83 5.82
CA LYS A 91 15.73 5.40 6.24
C LYS A 91 15.30 4.22 5.39
N THR A 92 14.83 3.16 6.03
CA THR A 92 14.25 1.99 5.36
C THR A 92 12.88 1.68 5.93
N ILE A 93 11.96 1.24 5.05
CA ILE A 93 10.65 0.73 5.43
C ILE A 93 10.61 -0.76 5.13
N SER A 94 10.10 -1.55 6.07
CA SER A 94 9.90 -2.99 5.90
C SER A 94 8.53 -3.37 6.43
N PHE A 95 7.78 -4.19 5.71
CA PHE A 95 6.48 -4.64 6.20
C PHE A 95 6.66 -5.75 7.23
N TRP A 96 6.12 -5.53 8.43
CA TRP A 96 6.08 -6.54 9.48
C TRP A 96 4.93 -7.52 9.25
N ASN A 97 3.73 -6.97 8.98
CA ASN A 97 2.57 -7.73 8.55
C ASN A 97 1.68 -6.89 7.63
N MET A 98 0.89 -7.57 6.82
CA MET A 98 -0.17 -6.98 6.01
C MET A 98 -1.54 -7.39 6.53
N PRO A 99 -2.58 -6.56 6.35
CA PRO A 99 -3.94 -6.84 6.81
C PRO A 99 -4.60 -7.96 5.99
N ASP A 100 -5.70 -8.52 6.50
CA ASP A 100 -6.50 -9.48 5.73
C ASP A 100 -7.29 -8.81 4.59
N ILE A 101 -7.69 -7.55 4.78
CA ILE A 101 -8.23 -6.68 3.74
C ILE A 101 -7.20 -5.59 3.46
N LEU A 102 -6.56 -5.67 2.33
CA LEU A 102 -5.53 -4.73 1.89
C LEU A 102 -6.14 -3.72 0.92
N VAL A 103 -6.11 -2.45 1.31
CA VAL A 103 -6.54 -1.32 0.48
C VAL A 103 -5.30 -0.60 -0.04
N ILE A 104 -5.19 -0.49 -1.37
CA ILE A 104 -4.08 0.18 -2.03
C ILE A 104 -4.62 1.35 -2.83
N THR A 105 -4.08 2.56 -2.63
CA THR A 105 -4.31 3.67 -3.53
C THR A 105 -3.11 3.88 -4.46
N LEU A 106 -3.41 4.13 -5.72
CA LEU A 106 -2.44 4.48 -6.73
C LEU A 106 -2.33 6.00 -6.77
N LYS A 107 -1.19 6.55 -6.32
CA LYS A 107 -0.95 8.01 -6.26
C LYS A 107 -0.84 8.61 -7.66
N ARG A 108 -2.00 8.71 -8.34
CA ARG A 108 -2.06 9.23 -9.71
C ARG A 108 -1.90 10.73 -9.81
N PHE A 109 -2.28 11.49 -8.78
CA PHE A 109 -2.14 12.94 -8.78
C PHE A 109 -0.75 13.36 -8.33
N LEU A 110 -0.11 14.21 -9.13
CA LEU A 110 1.19 14.76 -8.80
C LEU A 110 1.08 15.82 -7.70
N PRO A 111 2.20 16.15 -7.01
CA PRO A 111 2.20 17.14 -5.94
C PRO A 111 1.77 18.55 -6.38
N ASP A 112 1.83 18.86 -7.70
CA ASP A 112 1.32 20.11 -8.24
C ASP A 112 -0.21 20.23 -8.21
N GLY A 113 -0.91 19.13 -7.90
CA GLY A 113 -2.36 19.07 -7.80
C GLY A 113 -3.10 19.23 -9.14
N ILE A 114 -2.40 19.30 -10.26
CA ILE A 114 -2.96 19.57 -11.60
C ILE A 114 -2.88 18.33 -12.48
N ARG A 115 -1.69 17.72 -12.55
CA ARG A 115 -1.43 16.61 -13.46
C ARG A 115 -1.80 15.27 -12.85
N LYS A 116 -2.41 14.42 -13.66
CA LYS A 116 -2.77 13.04 -13.32
C LYS A 116 -1.95 12.06 -14.17
N ILE A 117 -1.41 11.04 -13.55
CA ILE A 117 -0.73 9.93 -14.20
C ILE A 117 -1.78 8.98 -14.74
N GLU A 118 -1.91 8.87 -16.06
CA GLU A 118 -2.90 8.02 -16.74
C GLU A 118 -2.31 6.71 -17.28
N ASN A 119 -1.06 6.43 -16.96
CA ASN A 119 -0.41 5.19 -17.38
C ASN A 119 -1.14 3.96 -16.80
N LEU A 120 -1.20 2.91 -17.61
CA LEU A 120 -1.60 1.59 -17.13
C LEU A 120 -0.57 1.09 -16.10
N VAL A 121 -1.07 0.69 -14.96
CA VAL A 121 -0.31 -0.08 -13.96
C VAL A 121 -0.94 -1.46 -13.92
N ASP A 122 -0.19 -2.46 -14.31
CA ASP A 122 -0.64 -3.85 -14.28
C ASP A 122 -0.68 -4.37 -12.84
N PHE A 123 -1.75 -5.08 -12.49
CA PHE A 123 -1.93 -5.71 -11.18
C PHE A 123 -2.70 -7.02 -11.32
N PRO A 124 -2.33 -8.08 -10.57
CA PRO A 124 -2.99 -9.36 -10.67
C PRO A 124 -4.40 -9.31 -10.08
N LEU A 125 -5.37 -9.95 -10.75
CA LEU A 125 -6.71 -10.17 -10.21
C LEU A 125 -6.72 -11.27 -9.14
N ASP A 126 -5.84 -12.25 -9.30
CA ASP A 126 -5.69 -13.37 -8.38
C ASP A 126 -4.22 -13.57 -8.05
N ASN A 127 -3.94 -14.04 -6.83
CA ASN A 127 -2.60 -14.39 -6.35
C ASN A 127 -1.59 -13.24 -6.37
N LEU A 128 -1.97 -12.03 -5.94
CA LEU A 128 -0.99 -11.00 -5.61
C LEU A 128 -0.09 -11.53 -4.48
N ASP A 129 1.15 -11.84 -4.80
CA ASP A 129 2.12 -12.38 -3.84
C ASP A 129 2.99 -11.28 -3.25
N LEU A 130 2.76 -10.99 -1.97
CA LEU A 130 3.53 -10.00 -1.22
C LEU A 130 4.53 -10.63 -0.26
N SER A 131 4.75 -11.94 -0.33
CA SER A 131 5.62 -12.70 0.58
C SER A 131 7.03 -12.13 0.68
N ARG A 132 7.62 -11.69 -0.44
CA ARG A 132 8.98 -11.14 -0.49
C ARG A 132 9.16 -9.80 0.24
N TYR A 133 8.07 -9.10 0.53
CA TYR A 133 8.10 -7.80 1.19
C TYR A 133 7.98 -7.89 2.71
N ILE A 134 7.66 -9.08 3.23
CA ILE A 134 7.36 -9.30 4.64
C ILE A 134 8.60 -9.75 5.39
N VAL A 135 8.96 -9.02 6.43
CA VAL A 135 10.06 -9.37 7.34
C VAL A 135 9.57 -9.96 8.67
N GLY A 136 8.24 -9.95 8.88
CA GLY A 136 7.62 -10.51 10.08
C GLY A 136 7.38 -12.02 9.99
N TYR A 137 6.41 -12.49 10.77
CA TYR A 137 6.10 -13.93 10.85
C TYR A 137 5.33 -14.43 9.63
N ASN A 138 5.57 -15.70 9.24
CA ASN A 138 4.86 -16.41 8.18
C ASN A 138 4.82 -15.65 6.83
N PRO A 139 5.94 -15.20 6.27
CA PRO A 139 5.95 -14.38 5.06
C PRO A 139 5.19 -15.03 3.89
N ASN A 140 5.23 -16.37 3.77
CA ASN A 140 4.55 -17.11 2.69
C ASN A 140 3.02 -17.18 2.81
N SER A 141 2.42 -16.46 3.77
CA SER A 141 0.96 -16.43 3.94
C SER A 141 0.29 -15.20 3.31
N TYR A 142 1.05 -14.34 2.63
CA TYR A 142 0.54 -13.05 2.12
C TYR A 142 0.25 -13.11 0.63
N LEU A 143 -0.66 -14.02 0.28
CA LEU A 143 -1.28 -14.11 -1.04
C LEU A 143 -2.67 -13.48 -1.00
N TYR A 144 -3.01 -12.71 -2.04
CA TYR A 144 -4.26 -11.94 -2.07
C TYR A 144 -4.98 -12.11 -3.39
N ASP A 145 -6.31 -12.08 -3.33
CA ASP A 145 -7.17 -11.98 -4.51
C ASP A 145 -7.89 -10.63 -4.52
N LEU A 146 -7.95 -10.01 -5.68
CA LEU A 146 -8.66 -8.76 -5.90
C LEU A 146 -10.18 -9.03 -5.85
N TYR A 147 -10.91 -8.19 -5.12
CA TYR A 147 -12.36 -8.26 -5.08
C TYR A 147 -13.06 -6.93 -5.39
N GLY A 148 -12.29 -5.83 -5.46
CA GLY A 148 -12.86 -4.54 -5.80
C GLY A 148 -11.82 -3.59 -6.39
N VAL A 149 -12.25 -2.76 -7.33
CA VAL A 149 -11.49 -1.65 -7.90
C VAL A 149 -12.40 -0.43 -7.92
N CYS A 150 -11.93 0.67 -7.34
CA CYS A 150 -12.53 1.97 -7.57
C CYS A 150 -11.76 2.64 -8.71
N ASN A 151 -12.47 3.04 -9.75
CA ASN A 151 -11.94 3.78 -10.90
C ASN A 151 -12.19 5.27 -10.73
N HIS A 152 -11.29 6.10 -11.23
CA HIS A 152 -11.47 7.53 -11.34
C HIS A 152 -11.13 8.01 -12.74
N MET A 153 -12.08 8.64 -13.41
CA MET A 153 -11.95 9.29 -14.71
C MET A 153 -12.03 10.80 -14.52
N GLY A 154 -11.19 11.56 -15.22
CA GLY A 154 -11.14 13.02 -15.08
C GLY A 154 -9.94 13.51 -14.27
N GLY A 155 -9.97 14.77 -13.85
CA GLY A 155 -8.88 15.47 -13.17
C GLY A 155 -9.22 15.91 -11.75
N THR A 156 -8.40 16.81 -11.19
CA THR A 156 -8.58 17.35 -9.82
C THR A 156 -9.78 18.29 -9.69
N MET A 157 -10.18 18.95 -10.79
CA MET A 157 -11.29 19.91 -10.78
C MET A 157 -12.66 19.25 -10.99
N GLY A 158 -12.69 17.94 -11.22
CA GLY A 158 -13.90 17.17 -11.43
C GLY A 158 -13.60 15.85 -12.12
N GLY A 159 -14.43 14.87 -11.83
CA GLY A 159 -14.28 13.54 -12.38
C GLY A 159 -15.49 12.66 -12.07
N HIS A 160 -15.42 11.44 -12.54
CA HIS A 160 -16.43 10.43 -12.34
C HIS A 160 -15.80 9.18 -11.73
N TYR A 161 -16.50 8.61 -10.75
CA TYR A 161 -16.09 7.36 -10.11
C TYR A 161 -16.98 6.22 -10.56
N THR A 162 -16.39 5.09 -10.86
CA THR A 162 -17.06 3.81 -11.06
C THR A 162 -16.39 2.74 -10.24
N ALA A 163 -17.01 1.58 -10.09
CA ALA A 163 -16.38 0.46 -9.39
C ALA A 163 -16.55 -0.85 -10.16
N TYR A 164 -15.54 -1.69 -10.07
CA TYR A 164 -15.63 -3.10 -10.38
C TYR A 164 -15.61 -3.88 -9.06
N VAL A 165 -16.61 -4.73 -8.83
CA VAL A 165 -16.70 -5.51 -7.59
C VAL A 165 -17.04 -6.96 -7.93
N LYS A 166 -16.32 -7.88 -7.33
CA LYS A 166 -16.57 -9.31 -7.43
C LYS A 166 -17.63 -9.71 -6.40
N ASN A 167 -18.78 -10.21 -6.84
CA ASN A 167 -19.88 -10.60 -5.97
C ASN A 167 -19.65 -11.99 -5.35
N ASP A 168 -20.57 -12.43 -4.48
CA ASP A 168 -20.48 -13.73 -3.79
C ASP A 168 -20.54 -14.93 -4.75
N ALA A 169 -21.09 -14.77 -5.95
CA ALA A 169 -21.07 -15.77 -7.01
C ALA A 169 -19.77 -15.77 -7.85
N ASN A 170 -18.75 -15.00 -7.41
CA ASN A 170 -17.49 -14.79 -8.13
C ASN A 170 -17.64 -14.15 -9.52
N ILE A 171 -18.70 -13.41 -9.75
CA ILE A 171 -18.95 -12.66 -10.98
C ILE A 171 -18.52 -11.22 -10.75
N TRP A 172 -17.72 -10.67 -11.67
CA TRP A 172 -17.37 -9.26 -11.66
C TRP A 172 -18.53 -8.42 -12.18
N MET A 173 -18.87 -7.39 -11.41
CA MET A 173 -19.95 -6.43 -11.72
C MET A 173 -19.35 -5.03 -11.87
N HIS A 174 -19.80 -4.30 -12.86
CA HIS A 174 -19.51 -2.87 -13.05
C HIS A 174 -20.62 -2.03 -12.42
N TYR A 175 -20.25 -1.14 -11.53
CA TYR A 175 -21.13 -0.18 -10.86
C TYR A 175 -20.83 1.21 -11.40
N ASN A 176 -21.84 1.85 -11.97
CA ASN A 176 -21.76 3.21 -12.51
C ASN A 176 -23.05 3.94 -12.12
N ASP A 177 -23.01 4.72 -11.05
CA ASP A 177 -24.16 5.34 -10.39
C ASP A 177 -25.26 4.29 -10.11
N SER A 178 -26.40 4.41 -10.76
CA SER A 178 -27.54 3.49 -10.65
C SER A 178 -27.45 2.26 -11.57
N SER A 179 -26.51 2.24 -12.51
CA SER A 179 -26.31 1.10 -13.42
C SER A 179 -25.42 0.05 -12.78
N VAL A 180 -25.86 -1.21 -12.85
CA VAL A 180 -25.08 -2.37 -12.38
C VAL A 180 -25.15 -3.46 -13.44
N GLU A 181 -24.01 -3.79 -14.04
CA GLU A 181 -23.91 -4.73 -15.15
C GLU A 181 -22.80 -5.75 -14.91
N PRO A 182 -22.98 -7.02 -15.32
CA PRO A 182 -21.91 -8.00 -15.26
C PRO A 182 -20.79 -7.64 -16.27
N ILE A 183 -19.54 -7.93 -15.90
CA ILE A 183 -18.40 -7.76 -16.77
C ILE A 183 -18.12 -9.09 -17.48
N GLU A 184 -18.29 -9.09 -18.80
CA GLU A 184 -18.04 -10.28 -19.62
C GLU A 184 -16.53 -10.61 -19.74
N ASN A 185 -15.70 -9.56 -19.82
CA ASN A 185 -14.25 -9.72 -19.99
C ASN A 185 -13.49 -9.09 -18.80
N PRO A 186 -12.97 -9.91 -17.86
CA PRO A 186 -12.21 -9.44 -16.70
C PRO A 186 -10.93 -8.65 -17.03
N SER A 187 -10.41 -8.73 -18.25
CA SER A 187 -9.24 -7.93 -18.65
C SER A 187 -9.49 -6.42 -18.62
N GLN A 188 -10.75 -5.99 -18.65
CA GLN A 188 -11.15 -4.59 -18.57
C GLN A 188 -10.94 -3.99 -17.16
N ILE A 189 -10.82 -4.84 -16.14
CA ILE A 189 -10.64 -4.40 -14.74
C ILE A 189 -9.28 -3.73 -14.56
N VAL A 190 -8.25 -4.25 -15.23
CA VAL A 190 -6.91 -3.65 -15.21
C VAL A 190 -6.86 -2.53 -16.24
N SER A 191 -7.01 -1.30 -15.78
CA SER A 191 -7.15 -0.14 -16.66
C SER A 191 -6.42 1.10 -16.13
N PRO A 192 -6.14 2.10 -16.99
CA PRO A 192 -5.56 3.37 -16.55
C PRO A 192 -6.44 4.16 -15.57
N SER A 193 -7.74 3.87 -15.50
CA SER A 193 -8.66 4.51 -14.57
C SER A 193 -8.63 3.90 -13.16
N ALA A 194 -8.04 2.73 -12.95
CA ALA A 194 -7.92 2.12 -11.63
C ALA A 194 -7.22 3.08 -10.66
N TYR A 195 -7.89 3.39 -9.55
CA TYR A 195 -7.45 4.38 -8.57
C TYR A 195 -7.25 3.78 -7.19
N CYS A 196 -8.18 2.94 -6.74
CA CYS A 196 -8.07 2.25 -5.47
C CYS A 196 -8.39 0.75 -5.67
N LEU A 197 -7.53 -0.11 -5.12
CA LEU A 197 -7.61 -1.57 -5.24
C LEU A 197 -7.93 -2.18 -3.88
N PHE A 198 -8.85 -3.13 -3.88
CA PHE A 198 -9.28 -3.85 -2.68
C PHE A 198 -8.94 -5.33 -2.83
N TYR A 199 -7.99 -5.78 -2.04
CA TYR A 199 -7.52 -7.15 -2.01
C TYR A 199 -7.94 -7.86 -0.73
N ARG A 200 -8.29 -9.15 -0.84
CA ARG A 200 -8.56 -10.03 0.30
C ARG A 200 -7.49 -11.10 0.38
N LYS A 201 -6.93 -11.27 1.56
CA LYS A 201 -5.96 -12.33 1.85
C LYS A 201 -6.59 -13.71 1.65
N LYS A 202 -5.87 -14.59 0.98
CA LYS A 202 -6.30 -15.97 0.81
C LYS A 202 -6.16 -16.72 2.14
N ASN A 203 -7.26 -17.33 2.59
CA ASN A 203 -7.16 -18.27 3.68
C ASN A 203 -6.39 -19.49 3.18
N LYS A 204 -5.33 -19.89 3.89
CA LYS A 204 -4.76 -21.20 3.64
C LYS A 204 -5.87 -22.21 3.94
N SER A 205 -6.29 -22.96 2.91
CA SER A 205 -7.06 -24.19 3.16
C SER A 205 -6.22 -25.05 4.10
N VAL A 206 -6.74 -25.31 5.27
CA VAL A 206 -6.15 -26.21 6.26
C VAL A 206 -6.24 -27.62 5.74
#